data_008f1e097ffead8e18c8d46f992419fd
#
_entry.id   008f1e097ffead8e18c8d46f992419fd
#
_cell.length_a   1.000
_cell.length_b   1.000
_cell.length_c   1.000
_cell.angle_alpha   90.00
_cell.angle_beta   90.00
_cell.angle_gamma   90.00
#
_symmetry.space_group_name_H-M   'P 1'
#
loop_
_entity.id
_entity.type
_entity.pdbx_description
1 polymer ?
#
loop_
_entity_poly.entity_id
_entity_poly.type
_entity_poly.pdbx_seq_one_letter_code
_entity_poly.pdbx_strand_id
1 'polypeptide(L)'
;MKAYKKIFYALSINAFLLAGLSGCNNDKEATQIEEKSENKEEKVKEESKEPTRKESEDVIEDDETRTITDHAGNEVTLPKEIKRVVIDQVPILSTYMAYHGGEAPYIVGYAGSLKQVAEKTVLKDIAPELMDAEETVHGQSDLNIEEIIKLKPDVIFYNATNKDRYEVLSKSGIPCVGFATIGTLGKADPIERYGQWLTLLEDVFGEKGKTADFQKAGEKIVKDVEERIATVDLKDRPTGMILWKYNETVPIVAGKGTFGDFWLKRIGVTNVFEDTKGYAQVNVEEIYKQNPEILYLDGPGLLNMTTSDVLENKVEGFDFSNMDAVKNEKVYNSKLGMWNWLTPNPDGPLVYAWLASVTYPEAFKDYDLKGEIKDYYKTWYKYDLTDEEIDDMFDI
;
A
#
# COMPACT_ATOMS: atom_id res chain seq x y z
N MET A 1 -10.58 20.87 -45.56
CA MET A 1 -10.02 21.98 -44.80
C MET A 1 -10.96 22.34 -43.65
N LYS A 2 -10.67 21.90 -42.45
CA LYS A 2 -11.30 22.37 -41.21
C LYS A 2 -10.18 22.54 -40.16
N ALA A 3 -10.03 23.76 -39.71
CA ALA A 3 -8.99 24.20 -38.83
C ALA A 3 -9.30 23.77 -37.38
N TYR A 4 -8.37 23.08 -36.72
CA TYR A 4 -8.45 22.81 -35.29
C TYR A 4 -7.83 23.99 -34.51
N LYS A 5 -8.63 24.61 -33.67
CA LYS A 5 -8.20 25.64 -32.71
C LYS A 5 -7.43 24.97 -31.55
N LYS A 6 -6.16 25.34 -31.41
CA LYS A 6 -5.36 25.04 -30.20
C LYS A 6 -5.79 25.96 -29.08
N ILE A 7 -6.23 25.42 -27.98
CA ILE A 7 -6.47 26.14 -26.72
C ILE A 7 -5.22 25.98 -25.86
N PHE A 8 -4.51 27.09 -25.63
CA PHE A 8 -3.42 27.17 -24.67
C PHE A 8 -4.00 27.43 -23.28
N TYR A 9 -3.76 26.54 -22.33
CA TYR A 9 -3.92 26.84 -20.91
C TYR A 9 -2.58 27.31 -20.33
N ALA A 10 -2.57 28.57 -19.89
CA ALA A 10 -1.45 29.16 -19.18
C ALA A 10 -1.52 28.78 -17.69
N LEU A 11 -0.53 28.04 -17.20
CA LEU A 11 -0.33 27.81 -15.78
C LEU A 11 0.36 29.03 -15.16
N SER A 12 -0.30 29.66 -14.21
CA SER A 12 0.23 30.74 -13.38
C SER A 12 1.12 30.15 -12.28
N ILE A 13 2.40 30.42 -12.35
CA ILE A 13 3.37 30.11 -11.29
C ILE A 13 3.34 31.27 -10.30
N ASN A 14 2.89 31.04 -9.07
CA ASN A 14 3.07 31.95 -7.95
C ASN A 14 4.38 31.64 -7.23
N ALA A 15 5.38 32.52 -7.46
CA ALA A 15 6.61 32.55 -6.70
C ALA A 15 6.42 33.37 -5.41
N PHE A 16 6.58 32.75 -4.25
CA PHE A 16 6.68 33.45 -2.97
C PHE A 16 8.15 33.82 -2.72
N LEU A 17 8.43 35.12 -2.72
CA LEU A 17 9.67 35.74 -2.28
C LEU A 17 9.74 35.76 -0.76
N LEU A 18 10.75 35.11 -0.17
CA LEU A 18 11.16 35.30 1.21
C LEU A 18 12.11 36.51 1.28
N ALA A 19 11.68 37.58 1.94
CA ALA A 19 12.54 38.66 2.37
C ALA A 19 13.06 38.39 3.78
N GLY A 20 14.38 38.31 3.93
CA GLY A 20 15.04 38.22 5.22
C GLY A 20 15.13 39.56 5.91
N LEU A 21 15.16 39.53 7.25
CA LEU A 21 15.73 40.60 8.07
C LEU A 21 16.54 39.98 9.21
N SER A 22 17.79 40.40 9.22
CA SER A 22 18.80 40.17 10.25
C SER A 22 18.51 40.97 11.52
N GLY A 23 18.93 40.49 12.68
CA GLY A 23 18.95 41.24 13.91
C GLY A 23 19.58 40.48 15.08
N CYS A 24 20.84 40.75 15.27
CA CYS A 24 21.84 40.55 16.33
C CYS A 24 21.44 40.22 17.78
N ASN A 25 22.18 39.28 18.31
CA ASN A 25 22.99 39.27 19.56
C ASN A 25 22.37 39.62 20.90
N ASN A 26 22.42 38.73 21.89
CA ASN A 26 23.36 38.81 23.03
C ASN A 26 23.29 37.60 23.96
N ASP A 27 24.50 37.23 24.41
CA ASP A 27 24.85 36.27 25.44
C ASP A 27 24.19 36.52 26.82
N LYS A 28 23.93 35.47 27.61
CA LYS A 28 24.60 35.13 28.87
C LYS A 28 23.83 34.16 29.75
N GLU A 29 24.62 33.22 30.20
CA GLU A 29 24.75 32.59 31.51
C GLU A 29 23.74 31.57 32.01
N ALA A 30 24.33 30.39 32.18
CA ALA A 30 23.88 29.26 32.99
C ALA A 30 23.74 29.57 34.47
N THR A 31 22.75 28.96 35.14
CA THR A 31 22.87 28.62 36.54
C THR A 31 22.15 27.33 36.85
N GLN A 32 22.91 26.33 37.28
CA GLN A 32 22.45 25.12 37.95
C GLN A 32 21.92 25.48 39.34
N ILE A 33 20.85 24.86 39.79
CA ILE A 33 20.61 24.61 41.21
C ILE A 33 20.07 23.18 41.37
N GLU A 34 20.81 22.40 42.11
CA GLU A 34 20.49 21.05 42.67
C GLU A 34 19.62 21.14 43.91
N GLU A 35 18.83 20.06 44.07
CA GLU A 35 18.40 19.40 45.33
C GLU A 35 17.76 20.17 46.50
N LYS A 36 16.61 19.66 46.96
CA LYS A 36 16.49 18.88 48.21
C LYS A 36 15.06 18.39 48.44
N SER A 37 15.00 17.10 48.75
CA SER A 37 13.90 16.38 49.40
C SER A 37 13.65 16.88 50.81
N GLU A 38 12.39 16.94 51.25
CA GLU A 38 12.03 16.69 52.65
C GLU A 38 10.59 16.15 52.77
N ASN A 39 10.52 14.97 53.41
CA ASN A 39 9.35 14.28 53.94
C ASN A 39 8.65 15.11 55.04
N LYS A 40 7.32 15.15 55.03
CA LYS A 40 6.54 15.24 56.26
C LYS A 40 5.25 14.44 56.15
N GLU A 41 5.21 13.35 56.93
CA GLU A 41 4.01 12.64 57.34
C GLU A 41 3.19 13.54 58.29
N GLU A 42 1.88 13.65 58.04
CA GLU A 42 0.95 14.06 59.09
C GLU A 42 -0.32 13.18 58.99
N LYS A 43 -0.49 12.36 60.07
CA LYS A 43 -1.69 11.58 60.37
C LYS A 43 -2.84 12.49 60.80
N VAL A 44 -4.00 12.37 60.15
CA VAL A 44 -5.28 12.75 60.79
C VAL A 44 -6.38 11.74 60.47
N LYS A 45 -6.98 11.31 61.52
CA LYS A 45 -8.06 10.39 61.85
C LYS A 45 -9.19 10.18 60.84
N GLU A 46 -9.62 8.90 60.81
CA GLU A 46 -10.90 8.36 60.34
C GLU A 46 -12.11 9.12 60.88
N GLU A 47 -13.00 9.45 59.97
CA GLU A 47 -14.43 9.53 60.23
C GLU A 47 -15.21 8.85 59.08
N SER A 48 -15.89 7.76 59.45
CA SER A 48 -16.71 6.92 58.59
C SER A 48 -17.96 7.68 58.13
N LYS A 49 -18.08 7.89 56.80
CA LYS A 49 -19.40 8.10 56.16
C LYS A 49 -19.51 7.12 54.99
N GLU A 50 -20.48 6.23 55.06
CA GLU A 50 -20.95 5.39 53.97
C GLU A 50 -21.13 6.22 52.69
N PRO A 51 -20.55 5.82 51.54
CA PRO A 51 -20.92 6.39 50.27
C PRO A 51 -22.22 5.68 49.80
N THR A 52 -23.24 6.43 49.69
CA THR A 52 -24.46 6.14 48.91
C THR A 52 -24.03 5.58 47.55
N ARG A 53 -24.41 4.33 47.33
CA ARG A 53 -24.30 3.60 46.06
C ARG A 53 -25.01 4.45 44.98
N LYS A 54 -24.25 5.18 44.18
CA LYS A 54 -24.69 5.68 42.89
C LYS A 54 -24.94 4.44 42.04
N GLU A 55 -26.17 4.22 41.66
CA GLU A 55 -26.53 3.30 40.58
C GLU A 55 -25.62 3.63 39.38
N SER A 56 -24.84 2.64 38.99
CA SER A 56 -24.19 2.65 37.68
C SER A 56 -25.36 2.74 36.66
N GLU A 57 -25.43 3.82 35.94
CA GLU A 57 -26.16 3.84 34.68
C GLU A 57 -25.60 2.64 33.88
N ASP A 58 -26.43 1.60 33.76
CA ASP A 58 -26.19 0.53 32.80
C ASP A 58 -26.09 1.21 31.43
N VAL A 59 -24.87 1.30 30.91
CA VAL A 59 -24.64 1.61 29.50
C VAL A 59 -25.34 0.46 28.78
N ILE A 60 -26.54 0.71 28.28
CA ILE A 60 -27.19 -0.18 27.33
C ILE A 60 -26.26 -0.20 26.14
N GLU A 61 -25.42 -1.24 26.02
CA GLU A 61 -24.72 -1.53 24.78
C GLU A 61 -25.78 -1.60 23.69
N ASP A 62 -25.74 -0.65 22.77
CA ASP A 62 -26.62 -0.65 21.60
C ASP A 62 -26.29 -1.92 20.81
N ASP A 63 -27.19 -2.89 20.87
CA ASP A 63 -26.99 -4.23 20.33
C ASP A 63 -26.93 -4.21 18.77
N GLU A 64 -27.14 -3.05 18.14
CA GLU A 64 -27.18 -2.85 16.69
C GLU A 64 -25.87 -2.29 16.10
N THR A 65 -24.92 -1.78 16.91
CA THR A 65 -23.70 -1.13 16.44
C THR A 65 -22.44 -1.69 17.10
N ARG A 66 -21.28 -1.39 16.52
CA ARG A 66 -19.95 -1.60 17.12
C ARG A 66 -19.08 -0.38 16.86
N THR A 67 -18.18 -0.07 17.77
CA THR A 67 -17.18 0.99 17.59
C THR A 67 -15.79 0.39 17.44
N ILE A 68 -15.06 0.86 16.45
CA ILE A 68 -13.67 0.48 16.17
C ILE A 68 -12.79 1.72 16.10
N THR A 69 -11.48 1.53 16.20
CA THR A 69 -10.51 2.59 15.91
C THR A 69 -9.84 2.29 14.56
N ASP A 70 -9.92 3.22 13.61
CA ASP A 70 -9.30 3.08 12.29
C ASP A 70 -7.79 3.43 12.32
N HIS A 71 -7.09 3.26 11.19
CA HIS A 71 -5.67 3.57 11.10
C HIS A 71 -5.35 5.08 11.10
N ALA A 72 -6.33 5.96 10.96
CA ALA A 72 -6.16 7.39 11.17
C ALA A 72 -6.34 7.79 12.64
N GLY A 73 -6.75 6.86 13.52
CA GLY A 73 -7.04 7.09 14.92
C GLY A 73 -8.47 7.59 15.18
N ASN A 74 -9.36 7.51 14.20
CA ASN A 74 -10.76 7.87 14.37
C ASN A 74 -11.53 6.74 15.06
N GLU A 75 -12.38 7.07 16.03
CA GLU A 75 -13.40 6.16 16.51
C GLU A 75 -14.57 6.15 15.53
N VAL A 76 -14.85 4.99 14.94
CA VAL A 76 -15.87 4.81 13.91
C VAL A 76 -16.96 3.86 14.43
N THR A 77 -18.19 4.35 14.52
CA THR A 77 -19.36 3.52 14.86
C THR A 77 -19.94 2.93 13.59
N LEU A 78 -19.99 1.61 13.53
CA LEU A 78 -20.44 0.81 12.40
C LEU A 78 -21.70 0.02 12.77
N PRO A 79 -22.63 -0.24 11.84
CA PRO A 79 -23.66 -1.25 12.05
C PRO A 79 -23.02 -2.63 12.25
N LYS A 80 -23.61 -3.48 13.11
CA LYS A 80 -23.13 -4.86 13.29
C LYS A 80 -23.20 -5.68 12.00
N GLU A 81 -24.20 -5.45 11.18
CA GLU A 81 -24.38 -6.09 9.89
C GLU A 81 -24.01 -5.11 8.76
N ILE A 82 -22.94 -5.41 8.02
CA ILE A 82 -22.46 -4.63 6.88
C ILE A 82 -22.79 -5.41 5.62
N LYS A 83 -23.58 -4.80 4.73
CA LYS A 83 -24.02 -5.38 3.45
C LYS A 83 -23.78 -4.48 2.25
N ARG A 84 -23.26 -3.27 2.46
CA ARG A 84 -23.04 -2.29 1.41
C ARG A 84 -21.73 -1.54 1.68
N VAL A 85 -20.71 -1.86 0.89
CA VAL A 85 -19.36 -1.33 1.05
C VAL A 85 -18.96 -0.51 -0.18
N VAL A 86 -18.41 0.67 0.03
CA VAL A 86 -17.71 1.44 -1.01
C VAL A 86 -16.22 1.41 -0.71
N ILE A 87 -15.41 1.05 -1.72
CA ILE A 87 -13.95 1.05 -1.62
C ILE A 87 -13.38 2.19 -2.46
N ASP A 88 -13.02 3.28 -1.78
CA ASP A 88 -12.41 4.47 -2.40
C ASP A 88 -10.89 4.33 -2.60
N GLN A 89 -10.28 3.28 -2.06
CA GLN A 89 -8.85 3.04 -2.11
C GLN A 89 -8.54 1.71 -2.82
N VAL A 90 -8.02 1.78 -4.03
CA VAL A 90 -7.77 0.62 -4.91
C VAL A 90 -6.96 -0.50 -4.24
N PRO A 91 -5.82 -0.26 -3.57
CA PRO A 91 -5.02 -1.33 -2.97
C PRO A 91 -5.74 -2.17 -1.91
N ILE A 92 -6.79 -1.62 -1.28
CA ILE A 92 -7.52 -2.34 -0.22
C ILE A 92 -8.37 -3.47 -0.81
N LEU A 93 -8.76 -3.37 -2.08
CA LEU A 93 -9.68 -4.35 -2.67
C LEU A 93 -9.14 -5.78 -2.65
N SER A 94 -7.88 -5.98 -3.06
CA SER A 94 -7.30 -7.34 -3.04
C SER A 94 -7.22 -7.90 -1.61
N THR A 95 -6.92 -7.06 -0.62
CA THR A 95 -6.96 -7.46 0.80
C THR A 95 -8.37 -7.77 1.28
N TYR A 96 -9.37 -7.00 0.84
CA TYR A 96 -10.79 -7.27 1.08
C TYR A 96 -11.22 -8.63 0.51
N MET A 97 -10.81 -8.93 -0.73
CA MET A 97 -11.07 -10.23 -1.35
C MET A 97 -10.39 -11.36 -0.60
N ALA A 98 -9.13 -11.22 -0.20
CA ALA A 98 -8.44 -12.23 0.62
C ALA A 98 -9.16 -12.48 1.95
N TYR A 99 -9.64 -11.42 2.60
CA TYR A 99 -10.46 -11.52 3.82
C TYR A 99 -11.74 -12.34 3.60
N HIS A 100 -12.34 -12.26 2.41
CA HIS A 100 -13.55 -13.00 2.02
C HIS A 100 -13.26 -14.31 1.26
N GLY A 101 -12.02 -14.79 1.25
CA GLY A 101 -11.64 -16.08 0.63
C GLY A 101 -11.68 -16.07 -0.89
N GLY A 102 -11.39 -14.91 -1.50
CA GLY A 102 -11.38 -14.67 -2.94
C GLY A 102 -12.62 -13.91 -3.45
N GLU A 103 -13.74 -13.98 -2.74
CA GLU A 103 -14.97 -13.29 -3.12
C GLU A 103 -14.89 -11.78 -2.82
N ALA A 104 -15.75 -11.00 -3.47
CA ALA A 104 -15.91 -9.56 -3.22
C ALA A 104 -17.35 -9.19 -2.84
N PRO A 105 -17.93 -9.81 -1.79
CA PRO A 105 -19.31 -9.58 -1.40
C PRO A 105 -19.53 -8.14 -0.95
N TYR A 106 -20.77 -7.67 -1.02
CA TYR A 106 -21.22 -6.39 -0.48
C TYR A 106 -20.67 -5.13 -1.15
N ILE A 107 -19.75 -5.23 -2.12
CA ILE A 107 -19.21 -4.06 -2.83
C ILE A 107 -20.32 -3.47 -3.72
N VAL A 108 -20.68 -2.23 -3.43
CA VAL A 108 -21.67 -1.48 -4.20
C VAL A 108 -21.07 -0.34 -5.00
N GLY A 109 -19.81 0.01 -4.73
CA GLY A 109 -19.07 1.02 -5.47
C GLY A 109 -17.57 0.96 -5.17
N TYR A 110 -16.77 1.35 -6.15
CA TYR A 110 -15.30 1.37 -6.04
C TYR A 110 -14.67 2.44 -6.94
N ALA A 111 -13.37 2.70 -6.75
CA ALA A 111 -12.62 3.66 -7.57
C ALA A 111 -12.53 3.22 -9.03
N GLY A 112 -12.90 4.08 -9.98
CA GLY A 112 -13.02 3.75 -11.39
C GLY A 112 -11.74 3.25 -12.09
N SER A 113 -10.56 3.57 -11.56
CA SER A 113 -9.29 3.01 -12.05
C SER A 113 -9.16 1.49 -11.83
N LEU A 114 -9.98 0.92 -10.94
CA LEU A 114 -9.91 -0.49 -10.59
C LEU A 114 -10.39 -1.40 -11.73
N LYS A 115 -11.44 -1.01 -12.47
CA LYS A 115 -11.98 -1.84 -13.56
C LYS A 115 -10.93 -2.10 -14.64
N GLN A 116 -10.18 -1.05 -15.00
CA GLN A 116 -9.09 -1.18 -15.96
C GLN A 116 -7.99 -2.14 -15.52
N VAL A 117 -7.71 -2.18 -14.21
CA VAL A 117 -6.73 -3.13 -13.65
C VAL A 117 -7.32 -4.53 -13.57
N ALA A 118 -8.56 -4.67 -13.10
CA ALA A 118 -9.22 -5.96 -13.04
C ALA A 118 -9.29 -6.65 -14.40
N GLU A 119 -9.54 -5.90 -15.49
CA GLU A 119 -9.54 -6.42 -16.85
C GLU A 119 -8.18 -6.97 -17.33
N LYS A 120 -7.08 -6.51 -16.71
CA LYS A 120 -5.71 -6.90 -17.08
C LYS A 120 -5.10 -7.96 -16.14
N THR A 121 -5.84 -8.39 -15.13
CA THR A 121 -5.36 -9.33 -14.11
C THR A 121 -6.40 -10.43 -13.85
N VAL A 122 -6.04 -11.44 -13.08
CA VAL A 122 -6.98 -12.51 -12.66
C VAL A 122 -8.07 -12.04 -11.69
N LEU A 123 -8.10 -10.77 -11.32
CA LEU A 123 -9.08 -10.19 -10.40
C LEU A 123 -10.51 -10.40 -10.88
N LYS A 124 -10.78 -10.14 -12.17
CA LYS A 124 -12.10 -10.33 -12.80
C LYS A 124 -12.55 -11.79 -12.81
N ASP A 125 -11.59 -12.73 -12.84
CA ASP A 125 -11.88 -14.17 -12.94
C ASP A 125 -12.10 -14.76 -11.53
N ILE A 126 -11.40 -14.21 -10.51
CA ILE A 126 -11.59 -14.59 -9.11
C ILE A 126 -12.92 -14.05 -8.56
N ALA A 127 -13.25 -12.78 -8.85
CA ALA A 127 -14.44 -12.11 -8.36
C ALA A 127 -15.17 -11.38 -9.51
N PRO A 128 -15.85 -12.11 -10.40
CA PRO A 128 -16.55 -11.53 -11.55
C PRO A 128 -17.66 -10.54 -11.16
N GLU A 129 -18.23 -10.67 -9.96
CA GLU A 129 -19.23 -9.75 -9.41
C GLU A 129 -18.72 -8.31 -9.26
N LEU A 130 -17.40 -8.10 -9.20
CA LEU A 130 -16.83 -6.75 -9.20
C LEU A 130 -17.15 -5.97 -10.47
N MET A 131 -17.32 -6.67 -11.60
CA MET A 131 -17.60 -6.03 -12.88
C MET A 131 -18.99 -5.42 -12.93
N ASP A 132 -19.89 -5.85 -12.05
CA ASP A 132 -21.27 -5.36 -11.92
C ASP A 132 -21.41 -4.19 -10.94
N ALA A 133 -20.40 -3.92 -10.12
CA ALA A 133 -20.44 -2.82 -9.16
C ALA A 133 -20.22 -1.45 -9.84
N GLU A 134 -20.81 -0.41 -9.28
CA GLU A 134 -20.78 0.94 -9.85
C GLU A 134 -19.41 1.59 -9.72
N GLU A 135 -18.90 2.17 -10.79
CA GLU A 135 -17.70 3.01 -10.79
C GLU A 135 -18.04 4.43 -10.30
N THR A 136 -18.29 4.57 -9.02
CA THR A 136 -18.77 5.84 -8.45
C THR A 136 -17.67 6.82 -8.10
N VAL A 137 -16.44 6.34 -7.99
CA VAL A 137 -15.30 7.16 -7.63
C VAL A 137 -14.43 7.35 -8.85
N HIS A 138 -14.62 8.45 -9.57
CA HIS A 138 -13.78 8.80 -10.70
C HIS A 138 -12.39 9.18 -10.23
N GLY A 139 -11.42 8.31 -10.48
CA GLY A 139 -10.01 8.57 -10.21
C GLY A 139 -9.67 8.86 -8.75
N GLN A 140 -8.39 8.96 -8.44
CA GLN A 140 -7.95 9.35 -7.10
C GLN A 140 -8.13 10.85 -6.81
N SER A 141 -8.45 11.67 -7.81
CA SER A 141 -8.57 13.12 -7.70
C SER A 141 -10.00 13.64 -7.55
N ASP A 142 -10.97 13.00 -8.20
CA ASP A 142 -12.34 13.54 -8.30
C ASP A 142 -13.34 12.63 -7.56
N LEU A 143 -13.64 13.00 -6.32
CA LEU A 143 -14.61 12.31 -5.50
C LEU A 143 -16.04 12.79 -5.82
N ASN A 144 -16.90 11.89 -6.27
CA ASN A 144 -18.32 12.17 -6.43
C ASN A 144 -19.13 11.69 -5.22
N ILE A 145 -19.16 12.50 -4.18
CA ILE A 145 -19.84 12.17 -2.92
C ILE A 145 -21.35 11.95 -3.09
N GLU A 146 -21.99 12.67 -4.03
CA GLU A 146 -23.43 12.54 -4.27
C GLU A 146 -23.78 11.16 -4.85
N GLU A 147 -22.95 10.64 -5.78
CA GLU A 147 -23.13 9.29 -6.31
C GLU A 147 -22.88 8.24 -5.23
N ILE A 148 -21.86 8.42 -4.40
CA ILE A 148 -21.61 7.52 -3.25
C ILE A 148 -22.81 7.48 -2.32
N ILE A 149 -23.39 8.63 -1.96
CA ILE A 149 -24.58 8.72 -1.09
C ILE A 149 -25.78 7.97 -1.70
N LYS A 150 -25.97 8.05 -3.02
CA LYS A 150 -27.07 7.32 -3.71
C LYS A 150 -26.94 5.80 -3.57
N LEU A 151 -25.73 5.29 -3.45
CA LEU A 151 -25.48 3.86 -3.21
C LEU A 151 -25.86 3.41 -1.81
N LYS A 152 -26.09 4.33 -0.88
CA LYS A 152 -26.45 4.05 0.53
C LYS A 152 -25.50 3.00 1.15
N PRO A 153 -24.19 3.21 1.15
CA PRO A 153 -23.28 2.28 1.77
C PRO A 153 -23.38 2.30 3.30
N ASP A 154 -23.13 1.16 3.92
CA ASP A 154 -23.02 1.03 5.38
C ASP A 154 -21.66 1.55 5.86
N VAL A 155 -20.63 1.47 4.99
CA VAL A 155 -19.26 1.91 5.26
C VAL A 155 -18.53 2.29 3.98
N ILE A 156 -17.62 3.28 4.10
CA ILE A 156 -16.68 3.68 3.04
C ILE A 156 -15.26 3.40 3.53
N PHE A 157 -14.47 2.67 2.74
CA PHE A 157 -13.04 2.45 2.98
C PHE A 157 -12.23 3.48 2.21
N TYR A 158 -11.35 4.20 2.91
CA TYR A 158 -10.55 5.27 2.31
C TYR A 158 -9.08 5.20 2.75
N ASN A 159 -8.22 5.99 2.08
CA ASN A 159 -6.81 6.11 2.45
C ASN A 159 -6.65 7.04 3.66
N ALA A 160 -6.27 6.49 4.82
CA ALA A 160 -6.08 7.21 6.08
C ALA A 160 -5.06 8.37 6.00
N THR A 161 -4.15 8.36 5.02
CA THR A 161 -3.18 9.45 4.83
C THR A 161 -3.74 10.65 4.07
N ASN A 162 -4.91 10.50 3.43
CA ASN A 162 -5.56 11.56 2.67
C ASN A 162 -6.62 12.29 3.52
N LYS A 163 -6.16 13.30 4.25
CA LYS A 163 -7.02 14.08 5.16
C LYS A 163 -8.09 14.88 4.42
N ASP A 164 -7.76 15.46 3.28
CA ASP A 164 -8.71 16.26 2.49
C ASP A 164 -9.86 15.38 2.00
N ARG A 165 -9.54 14.16 1.60
CA ARG A 165 -10.55 13.16 1.19
C ARG A 165 -11.46 12.78 2.35
N TYR A 166 -10.89 12.54 3.51
CA TYR A 166 -11.68 12.27 4.73
C TYR A 166 -12.63 13.41 5.08
N GLU A 167 -12.18 14.67 4.97
CA GLU A 167 -13.03 15.84 5.24
C GLU A 167 -14.25 15.91 4.31
N VAL A 168 -14.13 15.43 3.07
CA VAL A 168 -15.25 15.35 2.13
C VAL A 168 -16.15 14.17 2.45
N LEU A 169 -15.58 12.98 2.65
CA LEU A 169 -16.32 11.75 2.91
C LEU A 169 -17.11 11.82 4.22
N SER A 170 -16.51 12.34 5.28
CA SER A 170 -17.16 12.45 6.61
C SER A 170 -18.41 13.33 6.62
N LYS A 171 -18.52 14.30 5.70
CA LYS A 171 -19.72 15.13 5.54
C LYS A 171 -20.94 14.37 5.00
N SER A 172 -20.74 13.17 4.44
CA SER A 172 -21.86 12.33 3.98
C SER A 172 -22.72 11.77 5.12
N GLY A 173 -22.17 11.74 6.35
CA GLY A 173 -22.79 11.05 7.48
C GLY A 173 -22.68 9.52 7.43
N ILE A 174 -21.98 8.97 6.43
CA ILE A 174 -21.70 7.54 6.29
C ILE A 174 -20.43 7.21 7.07
N PRO A 175 -20.37 6.11 7.83
CA PRO A 175 -19.16 5.67 8.50
C PRO A 175 -17.98 5.51 7.51
N CYS A 176 -16.83 6.14 7.82
CA CYS A 176 -15.62 6.08 6.99
C CYS A 176 -14.51 5.42 7.78
N VAL A 177 -13.93 4.33 7.25
CA VAL A 177 -12.81 3.60 7.87
C VAL A 177 -11.54 3.84 7.06
N GLY A 178 -10.57 4.44 7.71
CA GLY A 178 -9.27 4.79 7.10
C GLY A 178 -8.26 3.67 7.17
N PHE A 179 -7.74 3.26 6.02
CA PHE A 179 -6.65 2.28 5.91
C PHE A 179 -5.33 3.02 5.68
N ALA A 180 -4.35 2.84 6.58
CA ALA A 180 -3.03 3.45 6.41
C ALA A 180 -2.30 2.84 5.22
N THR A 181 -1.80 3.68 4.34
CA THR A 181 -0.91 3.27 3.26
C THR A 181 0.56 3.46 3.67
N ILE A 182 1.19 4.58 3.39
CA ILE A 182 2.57 4.87 3.75
C ILE A 182 2.59 5.81 4.96
N GLY A 183 3.48 5.57 5.91
CA GLY A 183 3.89 6.58 6.90
C GLY A 183 3.05 6.70 8.16
N THR A 184 1.77 6.32 8.17
CA THR A 184 0.88 6.56 9.33
C THR A 184 1.25 5.68 10.53
N LEU A 185 1.78 4.47 10.32
CA LEU A 185 2.21 3.55 11.36
C LEU A 185 3.73 3.36 11.43
N GLY A 186 4.49 4.27 10.85
CA GLY A 186 5.92 4.43 11.07
C GLY A 186 6.86 3.55 10.22
N LYS A 187 6.40 2.45 9.65
CA LYS A 187 7.19 1.58 8.77
C LYS A 187 6.47 1.35 7.45
N ALA A 188 7.23 1.30 6.37
CA ALA A 188 6.69 1.03 5.04
C ALA A 188 6.94 -0.43 4.62
N ASP A 189 6.87 -1.40 5.55
CA ASP A 189 6.93 -2.83 5.23
C ASP A 189 5.60 -3.26 4.61
N PRO A 190 5.56 -3.69 3.34
CA PRO A 190 4.32 -4.05 2.67
C PRO A 190 3.65 -5.28 3.27
N ILE A 191 4.43 -6.26 3.77
CA ILE A 191 3.89 -7.50 4.36
C ILE A 191 3.27 -7.20 5.73
N GLU A 192 3.95 -6.45 6.59
CA GLU A 192 3.40 -6.01 7.86
C GLU A 192 2.12 -5.19 7.66
N ARG A 193 2.11 -4.32 6.64
CA ARG A 193 0.99 -3.43 6.35
C ARG A 193 -0.26 -4.17 5.91
N TYR A 194 -0.17 -5.14 5.01
CA TYR A 194 -1.37 -5.88 4.61
C TYR A 194 -1.94 -6.71 5.76
N GLY A 195 -1.09 -7.24 6.65
CA GLY A 195 -1.53 -7.91 7.88
C GLY A 195 -2.33 -6.98 8.79
N GLN A 196 -1.90 -5.72 8.93
CA GLN A 196 -2.65 -4.69 9.66
C GLN A 196 -4.00 -4.38 9.01
N TRP A 197 -4.07 -4.38 7.67
CA TRP A 197 -5.34 -4.20 6.94
C TRP A 197 -6.31 -5.36 7.17
N LEU A 198 -5.82 -6.61 7.18
CA LEU A 198 -6.63 -7.77 7.51
C LEU A 198 -7.20 -7.68 8.94
N THR A 199 -6.36 -7.31 9.91
CA THR A 199 -6.79 -7.10 11.28
C THR A 199 -7.87 -6.00 11.40
N LEU A 200 -7.72 -4.90 10.67
CA LEU A 200 -8.73 -3.85 10.64
C LEU A 200 -10.05 -4.34 10.00
N LEU A 201 -9.99 -5.18 8.96
CA LEU A 201 -11.19 -5.81 8.40
C LEU A 201 -11.86 -6.75 9.39
N GLU A 202 -11.09 -7.51 10.19
CA GLU A 202 -11.64 -8.32 11.29
C GLU A 202 -12.41 -7.48 12.31
N ASP A 203 -11.88 -6.30 12.66
CA ASP A 203 -12.57 -5.35 13.55
C ASP A 203 -13.83 -4.77 12.88
N VAL A 204 -13.76 -4.37 11.61
CA VAL A 204 -14.88 -3.85 10.83
C VAL A 204 -16.04 -4.85 10.77
N PHE A 205 -15.77 -6.11 10.50
CA PHE A 205 -16.80 -7.16 10.40
C PHE A 205 -17.09 -7.87 11.73
N GLY A 206 -16.29 -7.61 12.79
CA GLY A 206 -16.46 -8.23 14.12
C GLY A 206 -16.06 -9.72 14.14
N GLU A 207 -15.15 -10.14 13.24
CA GLU A 207 -14.73 -11.54 13.06
C GLU A 207 -13.26 -11.74 13.43
N LYS A 208 -12.90 -11.46 14.68
CA LYS A 208 -11.52 -11.53 15.18
C LYS A 208 -10.89 -12.90 14.98
N GLY A 209 -9.66 -12.90 14.44
CA GLY A 209 -8.89 -14.12 14.17
C GLY A 209 -9.27 -14.88 12.91
N LYS A 210 -10.21 -14.38 12.11
CA LYS A 210 -10.65 -14.99 10.85
C LYS A 210 -9.50 -15.21 9.87
N THR A 211 -8.55 -14.29 9.82
CA THR A 211 -7.44 -14.35 8.87
C THR A 211 -6.15 -14.97 9.42
N ALA A 212 -6.18 -15.51 10.66
CA ALA A 212 -4.99 -16.00 11.35
C ALA A 212 -4.24 -17.11 10.56
N ASP A 213 -4.96 -18.09 10.00
CA ASP A 213 -4.34 -19.18 9.23
C ASP A 213 -3.76 -18.66 7.89
N PHE A 214 -4.42 -17.71 7.25
CA PHE A 214 -3.92 -17.05 6.06
C PHE A 214 -2.61 -16.29 6.33
N GLN A 215 -2.57 -15.49 7.40
CA GLN A 215 -1.37 -14.75 7.78
C GLN A 215 -0.22 -15.71 8.12
N LYS A 216 -0.50 -16.78 8.87
CA LYS A 216 0.49 -17.81 9.21
C LYS A 216 1.06 -18.54 7.98
N ALA A 217 0.25 -18.79 6.96
CA ALA A 217 0.74 -19.35 5.71
C ALA A 217 1.72 -18.40 5.01
N GLY A 218 1.40 -17.10 4.97
CA GLY A 218 2.30 -16.07 4.47
C GLY A 218 3.62 -15.97 5.25
N GLU A 219 3.57 -16.03 6.58
CA GLU A 219 4.77 -16.05 7.45
C GLU A 219 5.69 -17.23 7.15
N LYS A 220 5.14 -18.39 6.83
CA LYS A 220 5.91 -19.58 6.45
C LYS A 220 6.70 -19.35 5.15
N ILE A 221 6.06 -18.77 4.14
CA ILE A 221 6.71 -18.43 2.86
C ILE A 221 7.84 -17.42 3.12
N VAL A 222 7.53 -16.34 3.86
CA VAL A 222 8.50 -15.30 4.21
C VAL A 222 9.73 -15.90 4.87
N LYS A 223 9.55 -16.79 5.83
CA LYS A 223 10.64 -17.45 6.55
C LYS A 223 11.51 -18.31 5.63
N ASP A 224 10.92 -19.12 4.75
CA ASP A 224 11.69 -19.95 3.79
C ASP A 224 12.52 -19.05 2.87
N VAL A 225 11.95 -17.96 2.36
CA VAL A 225 12.66 -16.98 1.53
C VAL A 225 13.83 -16.35 2.30
N GLU A 226 13.62 -15.93 3.55
CA GLU A 226 14.68 -15.35 4.39
C GLU A 226 15.82 -16.32 4.65
N GLU A 227 15.52 -17.59 4.92
CA GLU A 227 16.52 -18.65 5.11
C GLU A 227 17.37 -18.85 3.84
N ARG A 228 16.77 -18.82 2.64
CA ARG A 228 17.47 -18.91 1.37
C ARG A 228 18.33 -17.69 1.09
N ILE A 229 17.81 -16.48 1.25
CA ILE A 229 18.59 -15.24 1.07
C ILE A 229 19.79 -15.17 2.03
N ALA A 230 19.66 -15.72 3.24
CA ALA A 230 20.75 -15.75 4.21
C ALA A 230 21.97 -16.59 3.73
N THR A 231 21.80 -17.45 2.73
CA THR A 231 22.90 -18.22 2.11
C THR A 231 23.69 -17.41 1.06
N VAL A 232 23.13 -16.26 0.60
CA VAL A 232 23.79 -15.41 -0.42
C VAL A 232 24.87 -14.55 0.22
N ASP A 233 26.07 -14.60 -0.31
CA ASP A 233 27.19 -13.77 0.16
C ASP A 233 26.89 -12.28 -0.09
N LEU A 234 27.18 -11.43 0.88
CA LEU A 234 26.96 -9.98 0.79
C LEU A 234 27.66 -9.33 -0.43
N LYS A 235 28.80 -9.88 -0.86
CA LYS A 235 29.53 -9.40 -2.04
C LYS A 235 28.80 -9.67 -3.36
N ASP A 236 27.88 -10.64 -3.37
CA ASP A 236 27.12 -11.07 -4.55
C ASP A 236 25.72 -10.38 -4.61
N ARG A 237 25.47 -9.41 -3.72
CA ARG A 237 24.24 -8.64 -3.71
C ARG A 237 24.26 -7.55 -4.79
N PRO A 238 23.31 -7.57 -5.72
CA PRO A 238 23.31 -6.64 -6.84
C PRO A 238 22.81 -5.25 -6.45
N THR A 239 23.03 -4.30 -7.35
CA THR A 239 22.33 -3.01 -7.39
C THR A 239 21.05 -3.13 -8.19
N GLY A 240 20.02 -2.37 -7.82
CA GLY A 240 18.76 -2.40 -8.53
C GLY A 240 17.95 -1.12 -8.38
N MET A 241 16.95 -0.97 -9.22
CA MET A 241 15.95 0.08 -9.09
C MET A 241 14.54 -0.44 -9.40
N ILE A 242 13.54 0.24 -8.88
CA ILE A 242 12.15 0.05 -9.27
C ILE A 242 11.69 1.28 -10.04
N LEU A 243 11.29 1.06 -11.30
CA LEU A 243 10.58 2.06 -12.10
C LEU A 243 9.09 1.99 -11.72
N TRP A 244 8.65 2.98 -10.94
CA TRP A 244 7.29 3.02 -10.40
C TRP A 244 6.27 3.51 -11.40
N LYS A 245 6.63 4.55 -12.17
CA LYS A 245 5.74 5.17 -13.15
C LYS A 245 6.55 5.83 -14.26
N TYR A 246 5.97 5.90 -15.44
CA TYR A 246 6.52 6.62 -16.57
C TYR A 246 5.45 7.53 -17.17
N ASN A 247 5.60 8.82 -16.95
CA ASN A 247 4.69 9.83 -17.47
C ASN A 247 5.28 10.44 -18.74
N GLU A 248 4.78 10.00 -19.92
CA GLU A 248 5.20 10.48 -21.24
C GLU A 248 6.72 10.38 -21.46
N THR A 249 7.52 11.20 -20.79
CA THR A 249 8.97 11.24 -20.93
C THR A 249 9.71 11.31 -19.59
N VAL A 250 8.97 11.26 -18.49
CA VAL A 250 9.58 11.44 -17.16
C VAL A 250 9.43 10.19 -16.32
N PRO A 251 10.53 9.47 -16.04
CA PRO A 251 10.52 8.33 -15.14
C PRO A 251 10.35 8.78 -13.68
N ILE A 252 9.57 8.00 -12.93
CA ILE A 252 9.41 8.14 -11.49
C ILE A 252 9.92 6.86 -10.85
N VAL A 253 10.89 6.98 -9.95
CA VAL A 253 11.55 5.87 -9.28
C VAL A 253 11.14 5.74 -7.82
N ALA A 254 11.25 4.53 -7.27
CA ALA A 254 11.03 4.27 -5.86
C ALA A 254 12.30 4.54 -5.05
N GLY A 255 12.37 5.71 -4.43
CA GLY A 255 13.47 6.11 -3.55
C GLY A 255 13.20 5.78 -2.08
N LYS A 256 14.03 6.31 -1.19
CA LYS A 256 14.06 6.08 0.26
C LYS A 256 12.70 6.23 0.94
N GLY A 257 12.33 5.22 1.71
CA GLY A 257 11.11 5.21 2.54
C GLY A 257 9.84 4.88 1.77
N THR A 258 9.93 4.46 0.50
CA THR A 258 8.82 3.89 -0.26
C THR A 258 8.70 2.39 -0.02
N PHE A 259 7.58 1.79 -0.42
CA PHE A 259 7.46 0.33 -0.41
C PHE A 259 8.52 -0.35 -1.30
N GLY A 260 8.88 0.26 -2.44
CA GLY A 260 9.94 -0.25 -3.30
C GLY A 260 11.30 -0.30 -2.61
N ASP A 261 11.65 0.72 -1.87
CA ASP A 261 12.88 0.75 -1.07
C ASP A 261 12.90 -0.38 -0.01
N PHE A 262 11.73 -0.67 0.60
CA PHE A 262 11.62 -1.80 1.54
C PHE A 262 11.76 -3.15 0.84
N TRP A 263 11.13 -3.34 -0.32
CA TRP A 263 11.28 -4.57 -1.09
C TRP A 263 12.74 -4.83 -1.47
N LEU A 264 13.42 -3.83 -2.04
CA LEU A 264 14.83 -3.98 -2.41
C LEU A 264 15.70 -4.29 -1.19
N LYS A 265 15.55 -3.58 -0.09
CA LYS A 265 16.27 -3.84 1.15
C LYS A 265 15.98 -5.24 1.71
N ARG A 266 14.73 -5.68 1.66
CA ARG A 266 14.33 -6.98 2.20
C ARG A 266 14.96 -8.14 1.43
N ILE A 267 15.07 -8.02 0.10
CA ILE A 267 15.77 -9.01 -0.71
C ILE A 267 17.31 -8.78 -0.75
N GLY A 268 17.81 -7.75 -0.08
CA GLY A 268 19.26 -7.45 -0.03
C GLY A 268 19.84 -6.80 -1.29
N VAL A 269 19.00 -6.20 -2.13
CA VAL A 269 19.43 -5.39 -3.29
C VAL A 269 19.71 -3.97 -2.84
N THR A 270 20.83 -3.40 -3.31
CA THR A 270 21.14 -1.98 -3.07
C THR A 270 20.30 -1.12 -4.01
N ASN A 271 19.40 -0.31 -3.44
CA ASN A 271 18.61 0.64 -4.22
C ASN A 271 19.51 1.78 -4.72
N VAL A 272 19.70 1.92 -6.02
CA VAL A 272 20.56 2.99 -6.60
C VAL A 272 19.99 4.40 -6.36
N PHE A 273 18.73 4.50 -5.91
CA PHE A 273 18.07 5.74 -5.51
C PHE A 273 17.80 5.83 -3.99
N GLU A 274 18.59 5.12 -3.17
CA GLU A 274 18.41 5.12 -1.69
C GLU A 274 18.59 6.49 -1.03
N ASP A 275 19.29 7.43 -1.66
CA ASP A 275 19.44 8.81 -1.21
C ASP A 275 18.29 9.72 -1.66
N THR A 276 17.48 9.29 -2.61
CA THR A 276 16.34 10.05 -3.14
C THR A 276 15.11 9.77 -2.29
N LYS A 277 14.49 10.81 -1.71
CA LYS A 277 13.35 10.64 -0.80
C LYS A 277 12.04 10.42 -1.55
N GLY A 278 11.30 9.38 -1.19
CA GLY A 278 9.94 9.11 -1.70
C GLY A 278 9.92 8.63 -3.15
N TYR A 279 8.74 8.69 -3.76
CA TYR A 279 8.60 8.50 -5.21
C TYR A 279 9.00 9.79 -5.91
N ALA A 280 10.08 9.75 -6.69
CA ALA A 280 10.68 10.95 -7.25
C ALA A 280 10.82 10.88 -8.76
N GLN A 281 10.50 12.00 -9.42
CA GLN A 281 10.85 12.21 -10.81
C GLN A 281 12.37 12.36 -10.92
N VAL A 282 12.96 11.63 -11.84
CA VAL A 282 14.39 11.71 -12.16
C VAL A 282 14.55 11.90 -13.66
N ASN A 283 15.69 12.46 -14.09
CA ASN A 283 15.97 12.50 -15.51
C ASN A 283 16.59 11.18 -15.97
N VAL A 284 16.54 10.96 -17.27
CA VAL A 284 17.04 9.74 -17.90
C VAL A 284 18.56 9.61 -17.73
N GLU A 285 19.29 10.71 -17.79
CA GLU A 285 20.73 10.75 -17.60
C GLU A 285 21.14 10.30 -16.19
N GLU A 286 20.34 10.61 -15.18
CA GLU A 286 20.60 10.13 -13.81
C GLU A 286 20.44 8.61 -13.73
N ILE A 287 19.42 8.04 -14.37
CA ILE A 287 19.26 6.57 -14.44
C ILE A 287 20.45 5.93 -15.14
N TYR A 288 20.92 6.47 -16.27
CA TYR A 288 22.11 5.96 -16.96
C TYR A 288 23.38 6.05 -16.11
N LYS A 289 23.54 7.12 -15.34
CA LYS A 289 24.65 7.28 -14.42
C LYS A 289 24.63 6.27 -13.29
N GLN A 290 23.45 5.99 -12.73
CA GLN A 290 23.27 4.98 -11.69
C GLN A 290 23.46 3.55 -12.23
N ASN A 291 23.06 3.30 -13.47
CA ASN A 291 23.23 2.06 -14.22
C ASN A 291 22.98 0.78 -13.38
N PRO A 292 21.74 0.55 -12.87
CA PRO A 292 21.44 -0.60 -12.02
C PRO A 292 21.68 -1.92 -12.76
N GLU A 293 22.10 -2.95 -12.01
CA GLU A 293 22.26 -4.32 -12.51
C GLU A 293 20.92 -5.01 -12.74
N ILE A 294 19.87 -4.58 -12.02
CA ILE A 294 18.50 -5.13 -12.14
C ILE A 294 17.49 -3.99 -12.21
N LEU A 295 16.55 -4.12 -13.16
CA LEU A 295 15.41 -3.22 -13.31
C LEU A 295 14.12 -3.97 -12.98
N TYR A 296 13.40 -3.51 -11.96
CA TYR A 296 12.06 -3.99 -11.65
C TYR A 296 11.04 -2.95 -12.15
N LEU A 297 10.03 -3.43 -12.87
CA LEU A 297 8.93 -2.62 -13.37
C LEU A 297 7.75 -2.75 -12.40
N ASP A 298 7.13 -1.63 -12.06
CA ASP A 298 5.87 -1.68 -11.33
C ASP A 298 4.75 -2.28 -12.20
N GLY A 299 3.81 -2.96 -11.58
CA GLY A 299 2.79 -3.74 -12.27
C GLY A 299 1.82 -2.91 -13.12
N PRO A 300 0.82 -3.56 -13.71
CA PRO A 300 -0.04 -3.00 -14.77
C PRO A 300 -0.91 -1.82 -14.33
N GLY A 301 -0.96 -1.52 -13.03
CA GLY A 301 -1.80 -0.46 -12.48
C GLY A 301 -1.27 0.96 -12.74
N LEU A 302 0.04 1.15 -12.78
CA LEU A 302 0.70 2.46 -12.84
C LEU A 302 1.69 2.60 -13.99
N LEU A 303 2.24 1.49 -14.48
CA LEU A 303 3.20 1.45 -15.55
C LEU A 303 2.61 0.74 -16.77
N ASN A 304 2.51 1.44 -17.89
CA ASN A 304 1.97 0.87 -19.12
C ASN A 304 3.09 0.46 -20.07
N MET A 305 3.97 -0.42 -19.59
CA MET A 305 5.03 -1.04 -20.38
C MET A 305 5.29 -2.46 -19.86
N THR A 306 5.73 -3.33 -20.75
CA THR A 306 6.09 -4.71 -20.46
C THR A 306 7.60 -4.88 -20.37
N THR A 307 8.04 -6.03 -19.85
CA THR A 307 9.44 -6.45 -19.88
C THR A 307 9.97 -6.47 -21.33
N SER A 308 9.18 -6.99 -22.26
CA SER A 308 9.51 -7.04 -23.68
C SER A 308 9.69 -5.65 -24.30
N ASP A 309 8.84 -4.68 -23.95
CA ASP A 309 8.96 -3.30 -24.45
C ASP A 309 10.31 -2.68 -24.05
N VAL A 310 10.77 -2.96 -22.83
CA VAL A 310 12.06 -2.47 -22.32
C VAL A 310 13.22 -3.19 -22.98
N LEU A 311 13.20 -4.53 -23.04
CA LEU A 311 14.27 -5.35 -23.64
C LEU A 311 14.45 -5.10 -25.13
N GLU A 312 13.34 -4.87 -25.86
CA GLU A 312 13.35 -4.59 -27.30
C GLU A 312 13.49 -3.09 -27.61
N ASN A 313 13.68 -2.25 -26.57
CA ASN A 313 13.82 -0.80 -26.70
C ASN A 313 12.67 -0.12 -27.46
N LYS A 314 11.41 -0.53 -27.16
CA LYS A 314 10.19 -0.03 -27.80
C LYS A 314 9.50 1.10 -27.00
N VAL A 315 10.03 1.46 -25.83
CA VAL A 315 9.45 2.50 -24.99
C VAL A 315 9.71 3.88 -25.59
N GLU A 316 8.68 4.60 -25.92
CA GLU A 316 8.79 5.93 -26.52
C GLU A 316 9.47 6.91 -25.54
N GLY A 317 10.46 7.66 -26.04
CA GLY A 317 11.15 8.71 -25.28
C GLY A 317 12.23 8.23 -24.31
N PHE A 318 12.51 6.91 -24.23
CA PHE A 318 13.54 6.36 -23.37
C PHE A 318 14.34 5.25 -24.09
N ASP A 319 15.66 5.40 -24.19
CA ASP A 319 16.56 4.36 -24.73
C ASP A 319 17.15 3.52 -23.61
N PHE A 320 16.55 2.37 -23.34
CA PHE A 320 17.02 1.45 -22.29
C PHE A 320 18.24 0.61 -22.71
N SER A 321 18.59 0.57 -24.00
CA SER A 321 19.57 -0.39 -24.56
C SER A 321 20.97 -0.31 -23.95
N ASN A 322 21.33 0.83 -23.37
CA ASN A 322 22.65 1.05 -22.76
C ASN A 322 22.75 0.62 -21.30
N MET A 323 21.63 0.30 -20.64
CA MET A 323 21.62 -0.13 -19.25
C MET A 323 22.13 -1.57 -19.09
N ASP A 324 22.90 -1.83 -18.04
CA ASP A 324 23.43 -3.18 -17.77
C ASP A 324 22.30 -4.17 -17.45
N ALA A 325 21.23 -3.74 -16.77
CA ALA A 325 20.05 -4.55 -16.56
C ALA A 325 19.45 -5.08 -17.87
N VAL A 326 19.38 -4.23 -18.90
CA VAL A 326 18.82 -4.61 -20.21
C VAL A 326 19.77 -5.48 -21.00
N LYS A 327 21.06 -5.15 -21.02
CA LYS A 327 22.10 -5.96 -21.71
C LYS A 327 22.20 -7.38 -21.16
N ASN A 328 21.92 -7.54 -19.87
CA ASN A 328 21.97 -8.83 -19.17
C ASN A 328 20.60 -9.47 -19.02
N GLU A 329 19.55 -8.94 -19.66
CA GLU A 329 18.16 -9.43 -19.62
C GLU A 329 17.59 -9.52 -18.17
N LYS A 330 18.06 -8.65 -17.27
CA LYS A 330 17.60 -8.59 -15.86
C LYS A 330 16.55 -7.49 -15.68
N VAL A 331 15.48 -7.61 -16.42
CA VAL A 331 14.30 -6.75 -16.36
C VAL A 331 13.12 -7.62 -15.94
N TYR A 332 12.43 -7.24 -14.86
CA TYR A 332 11.39 -8.07 -14.26
C TYR A 332 10.13 -7.26 -13.98
N ASN A 333 8.97 -7.86 -14.28
CA ASN A 333 7.66 -7.33 -13.95
C ASN A 333 6.79 -8.44 -13.34
N SER A 334 5.70 -8.10 -12.68
CA SER A 334 4.74 -9.06 -12.16
C SER A 334 3.35 -8.44 -12.03
N LYS A 335 2.33 -9.28 -12.26
CA LYS A 335 0.93 -8.99 -11.97
C LYS A 335 0.46 -9.60 -10.64
N LEU A 336 1.38 -10.10 -9.80
CA LEU A 336 1.07 -10.53 -8.44
C LEU A 336 0.43 -9.38 -7.64
N GLY A 337 -0.38 -9.73 -6.64
CA GLY A 337 -1.09 -8.76 -5.81
C GLY A 337 -2.46 -8.39 -6.37
N MET A 338 -2.90 -9.01 -7.45
CA MET A 338 -4.18 -8.79 -8.14
C MET A 338 -4.41 -7.35 -8.64
N TRP A 339 -3.59 -6.40 -8.22
CA TRP A 339 -3.62 -5.02 -8.69
C TRP A 339 -2.22 -4.46 -8.95
N ASN A 340 -1.32 -4.62 -7.98
CA ASN A 340 0.03 -4.09 -8.04
C ASN A 340 0.89 -4.77 -6.97
N TRP A 341 1.99 -5.40 -7.38
CA TRP A 341 2.87 -6.14 -6.47
C TRP A 341 3.62 -5.24 -5.48
N LEU A 342 3.86 -3.99 -5.85
CA LEU A 342 4.69 -3.06 -5.06
C LEU A 342 4.01 -2.62 -3.76
N THR A 343 2.69 -2.39 -3.81
CA THR A 343 1.91 -1.92 -2.67
C THR A 343 1.57 -3.07 -1.71
N PRO A 344 1.19 -2.77 -0.44
CA PRO A 344 0.66 -3.80 0.44
C PRO A 344 -0.48 -4.55 -0.22
N ASN A 345 -0.39 -5.86 -0.24
CA ASN A 345 -1.39 -6.75 -0.83
C ASN A 345 -1.29 -8.16 -0.22
N PRO A 346 -2.33 -8.99 -0.35
CA PRO A 346 -2.36 -10.31 0.26
C PRO A 346 -1.37 -11.31 -0.37
N ASP A 347 -0.86 -11.04 -1.58
CA ASP A 347 0.19 -11.82 -2.22
C ASP A 347 1.60 -11.40 -1.80
N GLY A 348 1.73 -10.47 -0.84
CA GLY A 348 3.02 -9.96 -0.38
C GLY A 348 4.08 -11.03 -0.09
N PRO A 349 3.75 -12.17 0.57
CA PRO A 349 4.68 -13.29 0.72
C PRO A 349 5.14 -13.91 -0.60
N LEU A 350 4.24 -14.05 -1.58
CA LEU A 350 4.56 -14.56 -2.93
C LEU A 350 5.39 -13.54 -3.72
N VAL A 351 5.10 -12.24 -3.58
CA VAL A 351 5.91 -11.16 -4.14
C VAL A 351 7.34 -11.23 -3.62
N TYR A 352 7.51 -11.48 -2.32
CA TYR A 352 8.82 -11.64 -1.71
C TYR A 352 9.57 -12.85 -2.30
N ALA A 353 8.88 -13.99 -2.44
CA ALA A 353 9.44 -15.19 -3.04
C ALA A 353 9.83 -14.97 -4.51
N TRP A 354 8.96 -14.32 -5.29
CA TRP A 354 9.24 -13.97 -6.69
C TRP A 354 10.44 -13.04 -6.81
N LEU A 355 10.46 -11.92 -6.09
CA LEU A 355 11.58 -10.97 -6.13
C LEU A 355 12.91 -11.64 -5.78
N ALA A 356 12.92 -12.48 -4.75
CA ALA A 356 14.12 -13.22 -4.34
C ALA A 356 14.56 -14.23 -5.40
N SER A 357 13.60 -14.96 -6.00
CA SER A 357 13.88 -15.97 -7.03
C SER A 357 14.49 -15.38 -8.30
N VAL A 358 13.95 -14.26 -8.78
CA VAL A 358 14.50 -13.59 -9.99
C VAL A 358 15.83 -12.88 -9.72
N THR A 359 16.06 -12.46 -8.46
CA THR A 359 17.31 -11.80 -8.06
C THR A 359 18.45 -12.79 -7.84
N TYR A 360 18.15 -13.96 -7.23
CA TYR A 360 19.13 -14.96 -6.81
C TYR A 360 18.79 -16.37 -7.35
N PRO A 361 18.76 -16.59 -8.68
CA PRO A 361 18.24 -17.83 -9.26
C PRO A 361 18.99 -19.08 -8.76
N GLU A 362 20.28 -19.01 -8.43
CA GLU A 362 21.02 -20.15 -7.89
C GLU A 362 20.58 -20.55 -6.46
N ALA A 363 20.22 -19.57 -5.62
CA ALA A 363 19.72 -19.84 -4.26
C ALA A 363 18.28 -20.38 -4.26
N PHE A 364 17.54 -20.17 -5.35
CA PHE A 364 16.15 -20.56 -5.53
C PHE A 364 15.94 -21.63 -6.61
N LYS A 365 17.00 -22.27 -7.13
CA LYS A 365 16.90 -23.24 -8.22
C LYS A 365 16.02 -24.46 -7.93
N ASP A 366 15.83 -24.80 -6.65
CA ASP A 366 15.01 -25.87 -6.14
C ASP A 366 13.68 -25.37 -5.53
N TYR A 367 13.37 -24.09 -5.66
CA TYR A 367 12.13 -23.49 -5.16
C TYR A 367 11.05 -23.51 -6.24
N ASP A 368 9.97 -24.23 -6.00
CA ASP A 368 8.83 -24.32 -6.91
C ASP A 368 7.89 -23.11 -6.74
N LEU A 369 8.31 -21.96 -7.24
CA LEU A 369 7.53 -20.72 -7.15
C LEU A 369 6.14 -20.86 -7.79
N LYS A 370 6.05 -21.52 -8.97
CA LYS A 370 4.76 -21.70 -9.67
C LYS A 370 3.80 -22.60 -8.87
N GLY A 371 4.33 -23.68 -8.30
CA GLY A 371 3.57 -24.55 -7.41
C GLY A 371 3.09 -23.83 -6.16
N GLU A 372 3.95 -23.05 -5.49
CA GLU A 372 3.60 -22.25 -4.30
C GLU A 372 2.46 -21.25 -4.62
N ILE A 373 2.53 -20.56 -5.76
CA ILE A 373 1.48 -19.62 -6.19
C ILE A 373 0.16 -20.35 -6.44
N LYS A 374 0.18 -21.48 -7.16
CA LYS A 374 -1.03 -22.28 -7.41
C LYS A 374 -1.69 -22.74 -6.12
N ASP A 375 -0.90 -23.31 -5.21
CA ASP A 375 -1.41 -23.80 -3.92
C ASP A 375 -1.97 -22.67 -3.06
N TYR A 376 -1.32 -21.50 -3.10
CA TYR A 376 -1.76 -20.30 -2.37
C TYR A 376 -3.11 -19.79 -2.90
N TYR A 377 -3.24 -19.60 -4.21
CA TYR A 377 -4.48 -19.12 -4.85
C TYR A 377 -5.62 -20.11 -4.67
N LYS A 378 -5.36 -21.40 -4.88
CA LYS A 378 -6.35 -22.46 -4.66
C LYS A 378 -6.84 -22.51 -3.22
N THR A 379 -5.92 -22.39 -2.26
CA THR A 379 -6.25 -22.50 -0.83
C THR A 379 -7.00 -21.30 -0.33
N TRP A 380 -6.54 -20.09 -0.67
CA TRP A 380 -7.00 -18.86 -0.04
C TRP A 380 -8.01 -18.07 -0.87
N TYR A 381 -7.90 -18.12 -2.20
CA TYR A 381 -8.83 -17.43 -3.09
C TYR A 381 -9.81 -18.38 -3.80
N LYS A 382 -9.72 -19.69 -3.54
CA LYS A 382 -10.56 -20.71 -4.17
C LYS A 382 -10.48 -20.72 -5.70
N TYR A 383 -9.34 -20.31 -6.23
CA TYR A 383 -9.09 -20.16 -7.65
C TYR A 383 -7.96 -21.08 -8.12
N ASP A 384 -8.24 -21.93 -9.08
CA ASP A 384 -7.27 -22.87 -9.69
C ASP A 384 -6.57 -22.16 -10.86
N LEU A 385 -5.41 -21.52 -10.60
CA LEU A 385 -4.58 -20.89 -11.63
C LEU A 385 -4.08 -21.90 -12.66
N THR A 386 -4.19 -21.54 -13.95
CA THR A 386 -3.56 -22.23 -15.06
C THR A 386 -2.07 -21.85 -15.18
N ASP A 387 -1.29 -22.65 -15.95
CA ASP A 387 0.09 -22.32 -16.25
C ASP A 387 0.20 -21.04 -17.10
N GLU A 388 -0.74 -20.84 -18.03
CA GLU A 388 -0.81 -19.65 -18.90
C GLU A 388 -1.04 -18.37 -18.08
N GLU A 389 -1.95 -18.40 -17.10
CA GLU A 389 -2.18 -17.27 -16.20
C GLU A 389 -0.96 -16.93 -15.36
N ILE A 390 -0.19 -17.93 -14.91
CA ILE A 390 1.04 -17.71 -14.15
C ILE A 390 2.14 -17.12 -15.05
N ASP A 391 2.27 -17.62 -16.28
CA ASP A 391 3.22 -17.07 -17.24
C ASP A 391 2.88 -15.62 -17.58
N ASP A 392 1.58 -15.29 -17.75
CA ASP A 392 1.10 -13.91 -17.90
C ASP A 392 1.38 -13.04 -16.66
N MET A 393 1.30 -13.61 -15.44
CA MET A 393 1.64 -12.88 -14.20
C MET A 393 3.10 -12.43 -14.16
N PHE A 394 4.00 -13.11 -14.84
CA PHE A 394 5.44 -12.79 -14.85
C PHE A 394 5.90 -12.13 -16.14
N ASP A 395 4.97 -11.78 -17.03
CA ASP A 395 5.26 -11.09 -18.30
C ASP A 395 6.27 -11.87 -19.16
N ILE A 396 6.11 -13.22 -19.26
CA ILE A 396 6.96 -14.16 -19.99
C ILE A 396 6.15 -14.95 -21.05
#